data_a73c64866ddc7ccbfbdfdcebdfce7e08
#
_entry.id   a73c64866ddc7ccbfbdfdcebdfce7e08
#
_cell.length_a   1.000
_cell.length_b   1.000
_cell.length_c   1.000
_cell.angle_alpha   90.00
_cell.angle_beta   90.00
_cell.angle_gamma   90.00
#
_symmetry.space_group_name_H-M   'P 1'
#
loop_
_entity.id
_entity.type
_entity.pdbx_description
1 polymer ?
#
loop_
_entity_poly.entity_id
_entity_poly.type
_entity_poly.pdbx_seq_one_letter_code
_entity_poly.pdbx_strand_id
1 'polypeptide(L)'
;MATQSRRSFLQGAGALAATAALPVSAQTPIPIRVANPTADDDPIGIAAAHFSKRVQELAGNAVVVRVFSRSALGNENVALEGTIAGNIDVDIVSNTVLSGVVPEIAVLDVPYGLTSPDHAWKVLDGDIGKSFNERIQAKGVRVAGWAYGGSRCLMTRNKSVKAVADLAQMKLRVPNNQTYNDIAKAWGTIATTVPWPETYLALSQGVVDGIETAPGPSFDQKHFEVAKYLIRTDHLIYFHLWVVSEKSLQAWPEAVRTAVMAAASEAATLNRKLRLEQERGVYEEFSKKGTTVIVPDRAEFAARLKLLQDSVKPELLPLLQRIRAAA
;
A
#
# COMPACT_ATOMS: atom_id res chain seq x y z
N MET A 1 85.39 0.53 -55.51
CA MET A 1 84.26 -0.36 -55.83
C MET A 1 83.71 -0.91 -54.58
N ALA A 2 82.64 -0.38 -54.04
CA ALA A 2 82.01 -0.86 -52.81
C ALA A 2 80.49 -0.86 -53.04
N THR A 3 79.95 -2.03 -53.08
CA THR A 3 78.50 -2.31 -53.17
C THR A 3 77.82 -2.04 -51.84
N GLN A 4 77.06 -0.96 -51.75
CA GLN A 4 76.16 -0.73 -50.56
C GLN A 4 74.90 -1.59 -50.64
N SER A 5 74.74 -2.35 -49.61
CA SER A 5 73.64 -3.27 -49.37
C SER A 5 72.32 -2.55 -49.09
N ARG A 6 71.23 -2.95 -49.80
CA ARG A 6 69.84 -2.45 -49.71
C ARG A 6 69.02 -3.00 -48.47
N ARG A 7 69.64 -3.15 -47.30
CA ARG A 7 69.00 -3.81 -46.15
C ARG A 7 68.64 -2.88 -44.97
N SER A 8 68.69 -1.58 -45.09
CA SER A 8 68.48 -0.66 -43.95
C SER A 8 67.25 0.22 -44.03
N PHE A 9 66.26 -0.11 -44.81
CA PHE A 9 65.06 0.76 -44.98
C PHE A 9 63.69 0.14 -44.59
N LEU A 10 63.66 -0.85 -43.74
CA LEU A 10 62.40 -1.48 -43.32
C LEU A 10 62.30 -1.71 -41.80
N GLN A 11 62.73 -0.79 -40.96
CA GLN A 11 62.54 -0.81 -39.50
C GLN A 11 61.99 0.50 -38.96
N GLY A 12 60.86 0.93 -39.47
CA GLY A 12 60.31 2.24 -39.05
C GLY A 12 58.81 2.38 -39.36
N ALA A 13 57.96 1.38 -39.12
CA ALA A 13 56.52 1.62 -39.16
C ALA A 13 55.79 0.43 -38.51
N GLY A 14 55.36 0.53 -37.26
CA GLY A 14 54.60 -0.53 -36.65
C GLY A 14 54.33 -0.38 -35.16
N ALA A 15 54.28 0.84 -34.62
CA ALA A 15 53.67 1.08 -33.33
C ALA A 15 52.15 1.32 -33.51
N LEU A 16 51.41 0.28 -33.90
CA LEU A 16 49.94 0.29 -33.74
C LEU A 16 49.67 0.31 -32.24
N ALA A 17 49.15 1.45 -31.74
CA ALA A 17 48.56 1.55 -30.43
C ALA A 17 47.36 0.62 -30.38
N ALA A 18 47.55 -0.59 -29.82
CA ALA A 18 46.48 -1.43 -29.37
C ALA A 18 45.81 -0.71 -28.18
N THR A 19 44.80 0.12 -28.48
CA THR A 19 43.84 0.54 -27.47
C THR A 19 43.15 -0.68 -26.97
N ALA A 20 43.66 -1.23 -25.85
CA ALA A 20 42.97 -2.29 -25.11
C ALA A 20 41.60 -1.72 -24.70
N ALA A 21 40.57 -2.08 -25.44
CA ALA A 21 39.21 -1.92 -25.01
C ALA A 21 39.09 -2.79 -23.75
N LEU A 22 39.19 -2.15 -22.59
CA LEU A 22 38.87 -2.81 -21.32
C LEU A 22 37.47 -3.35 -21.47
N PRO A 23 37.23 -4.64 -21.18
CA PRO A 23 35.86 -5.17 -21.19
C PRO A 23 35.07 -4.32 -20.21
N VAL A 24 34.06 -3.60 -20.72
CA VAL A 24 33.02 -3.03 -19.87
C VAL A 24 32.39 -4.23 -19.15
N SER A 25 32.77 -4.40 -17.89
CA SER A 25 32.16 -5.44 -17.04
C SER A 25 30.67 -5.16 -17.04
N ALA A 26 29.90 -5.98 -17.72
CA ALA A 26 28.45 -5.91 -17.70
C ALA A 26 28.02 -6.14 -16.24
N GLN A 27 27.76 -5.06 -15.53
CA GLN A 27 27.30 -5.16 -14.15
C GLN A 27 25.99 -5.94 -14.13
N THR A 28 25.93 -7.01 -13.34
CA THR A 28 24.69 -7.79 -13.19
C THR A 28 23.58 -6.86 -12.71
N PRO A 29 22.44 -6.80 -13.40
CA PRO A 29 21.34 -5.95 -12.99
C PRO A 29 20.90 -6.21 -11.55
N ILE A 30 20.67 -5.16 -10.79
CA ILE A 30 20.19 -5.25 -9.41
C ILE A 30 18.72 -5.69 -9.44
N PRO A 31 18.37 -6.84 -8.83
CA PRO A 31 16.98 -7.26 -8.74
C PRO A 31 16.24 -6.41 -7.72
N ILE A 32 15.07 -5.88 -8.11
CA ILE A 32 14.16 -5.13 -7.22
C ILE A 32 12.86 -5.93 -7.09
N ARG A 33 12.57 -6.40 -5.89
CA ARG A 33 11.38 -7.19 -5.56
C ARG A 33 10.33 -6.28 -4.96
N VAL A 34 9.15 -6.24 -5.57
CA VAL A 34 8.01 -5.41 -5.14
C VAL A 34 6.91 -6.31 -4.63
N ALA A 35 6.52 -6.15 -3.37
CA ALA A 35 5.34 -6.81 -2.81
C ALA A 35 4.09 -5.98 -3.11
N ASN A 36 3.09 -6.61 -3.73
CA ASN A 36 1.80 -6.03 -4.02
C ASN A 36 0.68 -6.91 -3.42
N PRO A 37 -0.14 -6.41 -2.48
CA PRO A 37 -1.19 -7.22 -1.85
C PRO A 37 -2.40 -7.48 -2.76
N THR A 38 -2.52 -6.77 -3.89
CA THR A 38 -3.71 -6.79 -4.75
C THR A 38 -3.45 -7.42 -6.12
N ALA A 39 -4.48 -7.51 -6.93
CA ALA A 39 -4.39 -7.97 -8.32
C ALA A 39 -3.72 -6.93 -9.24
N ASP A 40 -3.30 -7.37 -10.43
CA ASP A 40 -2.63 -6.49 -11.40
C ASP A 40 -3.56 -5.42 -11.98
N ASP A 41 -4.84 -5.70 -12.05
CA ASP A 41 -5.92 -4.82 -12.55
C ASP A 41 -6.51 -3.89 -11.46
N ASP A 42 -6.11 -4.06 -10.20
CA ASP A 42 -6.41 -3.12 -9.10
C ASP A 42 -5.61 -1.82 -9.27
N PRO A 43 -6.10 -0.65 -8.83
CA PRO A 43 -5.34 0.60 -8.82
C PRO A 43 -3.92 0.52 -8.25
N ILE A 44 -3.68 -0.33 -7.25
CA ILE A 44 -2.32 -0.59 -6.73
C ILE A 44 -1.50 -1.37 -7.76
N GLY A 45 -2.07 -2.43 -8.37
CA GLY A 45 -1.39 -3.23 -9.39
C GLY A 45 -1.02 -2.41 -10.62
N ILE A 46 -1.94 -1.56 -11.10
CA ILE A 46 -1.67 -0.62 -12.20
C ILE A 46 -0.54 0.35 -11.84
N ALA A 47 -0.54 0.88 -10.62
CA ALA A 47 0.54 1.75 -10.14
C ALA A 47 1.88 0.98 -9.98
N ALA A 48 1.86 -0.30 -9.61
CA ALA A 48 3.06 -1.14 -9.52
C ALA A 48 3.64 -1.45 -10.91
N ALA A 49 2.81 -1.63 -11.92
CA ALA A 49 3.26 -1.74 -13.31
C ALA A 49 3.89 -0.43 -13.80
N HIS A 50 3.27 0.72 -13.47
CA HIS A 50 3.84 2.04 -13.76
C HIS A 50 5.20 2.23 -13.06
N PHE A 51 5.30 1.88 -11.78
CA PHE A 51 6.56 1.89 -11.03
C PHE A 51 7.65 1.10 -11.75
N SER A 52 7.36 -0.14 -12.13
CA SER A 52 8.31 -1.00 -12.82
C SER A 52 8.83 -0.37 -14.11
N LYS A 53 7.91 0.14 -14.94
CA LYS A 53 8.26 0.85 -16.18
C LYS A 53 9.12 2.09 -15.89
N ARG A 54 8.72 2.89 -14.90
CA ARG A 54 9.39 4.15 -14.58
C ARG A 54 10.79 3.95 -14.03
N VAL A 55 11.01 2.94 -13.18
CA VAL A 55 12.35 2.57 -12.71
C VAL A 55 13.23 2.16 -13.88
N GLN A 56 12.69 1.37 -14.83
CA GLN A 56 13.42 0.94 -16.02
C GLN A 56 13.82 2.14 -16.91
N GLU A 57 12.93 3.15 -17.04
CA GLU A 57 13.21 4.38 -17.79
C GLU A 57 14.34 5.22 -17.12
N LEU A 58 14.35 5.28 -15.79
CA LEU A 58 15.29 6.12 -15.03
C LEU A 58 16.65 5.44 -14.78
N ALA A 59 16.68 4.13 -14.57
CA ALA A 59 17.89 3.38 -14.20
C ALA A 59 18.39 2.46 -15.33
N GLY A 60 17.65 2.33 -16.43
CA GLY A 60 18.05 1.51 -17.59
C GLY A 60 18.34 0.05 -17.22
N ASN A 61 19.38 -0.52 -17.80
CA ASN A 61 19.77 -1.91 -17.58
C ASN A 61 20.47 -2.17 -16.23
N ALA A 62 20.60 -1.15 -15.36
CA ALA A 62 21.20 -1.33 -14.04
C ALA A 62 20.30 -2.11 -13.08
N VAL A 63 19.01 -2.26 -13.39
CA VAL A 63 18.00 -2.89 -12.52
C VAL A 63 17.09 -3.84 -13.29
N VAL A 64 16.52 -4.81 -12.56
CA VAL A 64 15.40 -5.67 -13.02
C VAL A 64 14.33 -5.66 -11.95
N VAL A 65 13.17 -5.08 -12.26
CA VAL A 65 12.04 -5.00 -11.33
C VAL A 65 11.12 -6.23 -11.51
N ARG A 66 10.73 -6.85 -10.39
CA ARG A 66 9.75 -7.94 -10.35
C ARG A 66 8.65 -7.59 -9.35
N VAL A 67 7.43 -7.46 -9.85
CA VAL A 67 6.23 -7.25 -9.02
C VAL A 67 5.63 -8.61 -8.68
N PHE A 68 5.35 -8.82 -7.40
CA PHE A 68 4.74 -10.03 -6.86
C PHE A 68 3.35 -9.67 -6.34
N SER A 69 2.36 -9.80 -7.22
CA SER A 69 0.96 -9.43 -6.95
C SER A 69 0.22 -10.50 -6.14
N ARG A 70 -0.98 -10.15 -5.64
CA ARG A 70 -1.88 -11.03 -4.89
C ARG A 70 -1.23 -11.65 -3.66
N SER A 71 -0.40 -10.88 -2.95
CA SER A 71 0.32 -11.34 -1.75
C SER A 71 1.20 -12.58 -2.00
N ALA A 72 1.78 -12.72 -3.19
CA ALA A 72 2.63 -13.87 -3.55
C ALA A 72 3.90 -13.99 -2.69
N LEU A 73 4.35 -12.90 -2.04
CA LEU A 73 5.46 -12.89 -1.07
C LEU A 73 4.99 -13.04 0.39
N GLY A 74 3.74 -13.40 0.62
CA GLY A 74 3.09 -13.46 1.92
C GLY A 74 2.04 -12.37 2.11
N ASN A 75 1.24 -12.46 3.18
CA ASN A 75 0.31 -11.39 3.55
C ASN A 75 1.08 -10.11 3.94
N GLU A 76 0.38 -8.99 4.09
CA GLU A 76 1.00 -7.68 4.34
C GLU A 76 1.94 -7.64 5.56
N ASN A 77 1.66 -8.40 6.65
CA ASN A 77 2.55 -8.47 7.81
C ASN A 77 3.89 -9.13 7.44
N VAL A 78 3.82 -10.27 6.73
CA VAL A 78 5.01 -11.00 6.27
C VAL A 78 5.81 -10.17 5.26
N ALA A 79 5.13 -9.47 4.35
CA ALA A 79 5.78 -8.61 3.36
C ALA A 79 6.49 -7.43 4.04
N LEU A 80 5.84 -6.75 4.99
CA LEU A 80 6.45 -5.65 5.75
C LEU A 80 7.67 -6.11 6.55
N GLU A 81 7.59 -7.24 7.26
CA GLU A 81 8.74 -7.83 7.96
C GLU A 81 9.88 -8.15 6.99
N GLY A 82 9.57 -8.73 5.83
CA GLY A 82 10.52 -9.00 4.76
C GLY A 82 11.18 -7.72 4.23
N THR A 83 10.43 -6.62 4.14
CA THR A 83 10.93 -5.32 3.68
C THR A 83 11.85 -4.67 4.73
N ILE A 84 11.48 -4.72 5.99
CA ILE A 84 12.34 -4.26 7.11
C ILE A 84 13.64 -5.08 7.14
N ALA A 85 13.56 -6.39 6.91
CA ALA A 85 14.71 -7.29 6.87
C ALA A 85 15.60 -7.11 5.62
N GLY A 86 15.11 -6.44 4.55
CA GLY A 86 15.81 -6.28 3.27
C GLY A 86 15.64 -7.47 2.30
N ASN A 87 14.73 -8.38 2.59
CA ASN A 87 14.38 -9.51 1.71
C ASN A 87 13.41 -9.09 0.60
N ILE A 88 12.66 -8.03 0.81
CA ILE A 88 11.80 -7.34 -0.15
C ILE A 88 12.30 -5.91 -0.25
N ASP A 89 12.32 -5.36 -1.45
CA ASP A 89 12.94 -4.06 -1.69
C ASP A 89 11.93 -2.91 -1.63
N VAL A 90 10.72 -3.15 -2.15
CA VAL A 90 9.59 -2.21 -2.15
C VAL A 90 8.34 -2.94 -1.69
N ASP A 91 7.57 -2.34 -0.81
CA ASP A 91 6.29 -2.89 -0.34
C ASP A 91 5.18 -1.85 -0.42
N ILE A 92 3.98 -2.30 -0.71
CA ILE A 92 2.77 -1.48 -0.74
C ILE A 92 1.88 -1.96 0.41
N VAL A 93 2.07 -1.35 1.57
CA VAL A 93 1.49 -1.78 2.85
C VAL A 93 0.40 -0.83 3.32
N SER A 94 -0.66 -1.35 3.96
CA SER A 94 -1.70 -0.53 4.58
C SER A 94 -1.20 0.14 5.87
N ASN A 95 -1.71 1.36 6.17
CA ASN A 95 -1.48 1.99 7.47
C ASN A 95 -1.97 1.11 8.63
N THR A 96 -2.99 0.32 8.41
CA THR A 96 -3.54 -0.67 9.35
C THR A 96 -2.49 -1.67 9.83
N VAL A 97 -1.70 -2.23 8.91
CA VAL A 97 -0.61 -3.17 9.22
C VAL A 97 0.58 -2.41 9.80
N LEU A 98 0.92 -1.27 9.20
CA LEU A 98 2.08 -0.48 9.64
C LEU A 98 1.93 0.06 11.07
N SER A 99 0.71 0.30 11.56
CA SER A 99 0.46 0.72 12.95
C SER A 99 0.88 -0.34 13.99
N GLY A 100 1.02 -1.60 13.59
CA GLY A 100 1.60 -2.65 14.41
C GLY A 100 3.10 -2.46 14.69
N VAL A 101 3.81 -1.76 13.81
CA VAL A 101 5.25 -1.45 13.91
C VAL A 101 5.50 -0.03 14.41
N VAL A 102 4.64 0.91 14.02
CA VAL A 102 4.66 2.33 14.39
C VAL A 102 3.31 2.68 15.04
N PRO A 103 3.15 2.48 16.36
CA PRO A 103 1.85 2.61 17.03
C PRO A 103 1.18 3.99 16.89
N GLU A 104 1.95 5.05 16.66
CA GLU A 104 1.42 6.40 16.47
C GLU A 104 0.55 6.54 15.22
N ILE A 105 0.76 5.69 14.21
CA ILE A 105 -0.05 5.67 13.00
C ILE A 105 -1.50 5.27 13.30
N ALA A 106 -1.75 4.53 14.38
CA ALA A 106 -3.10 4.15 14.81
C ALA A 106 -4.03 5.36 15.05
N VAL A 107 -3.48 6.56 15.24
CA VAL A 107 -4.30 7.79 15.33
C VAL A 107 -5.08 8.07 14.04
N LEU A 108 -4.60 7.60 12.88
CA LEU A 108 -5.31 7.70 11.60
C LEU A 108 -6.51 6.76 11.53
N ASP A 109 -6.51 5.68 12.32
CA ASP A 109 -7.59 4.71 12.42
C ASP A 109 -8.64 5.09 13.51
N VAL A 110 -8.58 6.32 14.04
CA VAL A 110 -9.65 6.81 14.93
C VAL A 110 -10.93 7.01 14.11
N PRO A 111 -12.04 6.31 14.44
CA PRO A 111 -13.25 6.39 13.64
C PRO A 111 -13.73 7.84 13.46
N TYR A 112 -14.07 8.21 12.22
CA TYR A 112 -14.48 9.56 11.83
C TYR A 112 -13.47 10.68 12.22
N GLY A 113 -12.21 10.31 12.48
CA GLY A 113 -11.13 11.26 12.78
C GLY A 113 -10.71 12.07 11.56
N LEU A 114 -10.73 11.43 10.38
CA LEU A 114 -10.56 12.06 9.08
C LEU A 114 -11.93 12.16 8.39
N THR A 115 -12.28 13.34 7.91
CA THR A 115 -13.64 13.66 7.43
C THR A 115 -13.79 13.56 5.91
N SER A 116 -12.68 13.61 5.17
CA SER A 116 -12.65 13.53 3.70
C SER A 116 -11.26 13.17 3.20
N PRO A 117 -11.13 12.72 1.93
CA PRO A 117 -9.82 12.56 1.30
C PRO A 117 -8.99 13.87 1.31
N ASP A 118 -9.61 15.02 1.06
CA ASP A 118 -8.90 16.32 1.06
C ASP A 118 -8.35 16.65 2.44
N HIS A 119 -9.12 16.40 3.49
CA HIS A 119 -8.63 16.53 4.87
C HIS A 119 -7.44 15.60 5.11
N ALA A 120 -7.54 14.35 4.68
CA ALA A 120 -6.44 13.40 4.81
C ALA A 120 -5.16 13.88 4.12
N TRP A 121 -5.26 14.48 2.94
CA TRP A 121 -4.09 15.01 2.22
C TRP A 121 -3.47 16.22 2.89
N LYS A 122 -4.27 17.13 3.45
CA LYS A 122 -3.73 18.22 4.28
C LYS A 122 -2.88 17.69 5.44
N VAL A 123 -3.31 16.59 6.07
CA VAL A 123 -2.60 15.94 7.17
C VAL A 123 -1.34 15.22 6.69
N LEU A 124 -1.46 14.36 5.67
CA LEU A 124 -0.39 13.43 5.26
C LEU A 124 0.67 14.07 4.36
N ASP A 125 0.31 15.08 3.58
CA ASP A 125 1.27 15.84 2.77
C ASP A 125 1.93 16.99 3.59
N GLY A 126 1.42 17.25 4.82
CA GLY A 126 1.93 18.27 5.75
C GLY A 126 2.93 17.74 6.78
N ASP A 127 3.13 18.52 7.84
CA ASP A 127 4.13 18.22 8.88
C ASP A 127 3.78 16.99 9.73
N ILE A 128 2.50 16.64 9.84
CA ILE A 128 2.07 15.41 10.52
C ILE A 128 2.56 14.20 9.73
N GLY A 129 2.36 14.18 8.40
CA GLY A 129 2.84 13.10 7.56
C GLY A 129 4.37 13.00 7.54
N LYS A 130 5.10 14.12 7.55
CA LYS A 130 6.56 14.12 7.70
C LYS A 130 6.99 13.45 9.00
N SER A 131 6.33 13.78 10.13
CA SER A 131 6.61 13.14 11.43
C SER A 131 6.34 11.64 11.40
N PHE A 132 5.29 11.17 10.71
CA PHE A 132 5.06 9.75 10.51
C PHE A 132 6.18 9.11 9.68
N ASN A 133 6.58 9.76 8.57
CA ASN A 133 7.64 9.24 7.70
C ASN A 133 8.97 9.05 8.46
N GLU A 134 9.34 9.98 9.35
CA GLU A 134 10.53 9.86 10.21
C GLU A 134 10.44 8.66 11.16
N ARG A 135 9.28 8.44 11.80
CA ARG A 135 9.05 7.30 12.69
C ARG A 135 9.07 5.97 11.95
N ILE A 136 8.49 5.92 10.75
CA ILE A 136 8.49 4.76 9.87
C ILE A 136 9.93 4.45 9.42
N GLN A 137 10.70 5.47 9.06
CA GLN A 137 12.09 5.32 8.67
C GLN A 137 12.95 4.73 9.78
N ALA A 138 12.72 5.15 11.03
CA ALA A 138 13.39 4.59 12.20
C ALA A 138 13.11 3.08 12.41
N LYS A 139 12.08 2.52 11.75
CA LYS A 139 11.75 1.09 11.75
C LYS A 139 12.33 0.31 10.56
N GLY A 140 13.13 0.96 9.72
CA GLY A 140 13.87 0.30 8.64
C GLY A 140 13.22 0.34 7.27
N VAL A 141 12.17 1.14 7.08
CA VAL A 141 11.55 1.38 5.77
C VAL A 141 11.31 2.86 5.54
N ARG A 142 11.54 3.33 4.32
CA ARG A 142 11.37 4.73 3.91
C ARG A 142 10.10 4.91 3.12
N VAL A 143 9.27 5.86 3.50
CA VAL A 143 8.05 6.21 2.77
C VAL A 143 8.42 6.98 1.51
N ALA A 144 8.00 6.47 0.35
CA ALA A 144 8.07 7.18 -0.93
C ALA A 144 6.79 7.98 -1.20
N GLY A 145 5.65 7.52 -0.68
CA GLY A 145 4.38 8.24 -0.80
C GLY A 145 3.23 7.55 -0.10
N TRP A 146 2.20 8.34 0.22
CA TRP A 146 0.93 7.89 0.75
C TRP A 146 -0.09 7.79 -0.39
N ALA A 147 -0.82 6.71 -0.45
CA ALA A 147 -1.87 6.46 -1.43
C ALA A 147 -3.21 6.24 -0.75
N TYR A 148 -4.30 6.55 -1.46
CA TYR A 148 -5.65 6.37 -0.96
C TYR A 148 -6.04 4.89 -1.00
N GLY A 149 -6.49 4.34 0.11
CA GLY A 149 -7.01 2.98 0.22
C GLY A 149 -8.53 2.89 0.04
N GLY A 150 -9.24 3.93 0.48
CA GLY A 150 -10.68 4.05 0.37
C GLY A 150 -11.36 4.41 1.69
N SER A 151 -12.64 4.80 1.61
CA SER A 151 -13.50 4.96 2.78
C SER A 151 -14.09 3.60 3.16
N ARG A 152 -13.95 3.23 4.44
CA ARG A 152 -14.31 1.87 4.89
C ARG A 152 -15.79 1.74 5.18
N CYS A 153 -16.33 0.60 4.81
CA CYS A 153 -17.73 0.21 4.88
C CYS A 153 -17.85 -1.23 5.40
N LEU A 154 -19.06 -1.77 5.39
CA LEU A 154 -19.31 -3.17 5.68
C LEU A 154 -19.88 -3.86 4.44
N MET A 155 -19.53 -5.14 4.25
CA MET A 155 -20.25 -6.02 3.33
C MET A 155 -20.77 -7.24 4.10
N THR A 156 -21.99 -7.67 3.81
CA THR A 156 -22.61 -8.81 4.48
C THR A 156 -23.15 -9.81 3.47
N ARG A 157 -23.04 -11.09 3.79
CA ARG A 157 -23.48 -12.20 2.92
C ARG A 157 -24.97 -12.14 2.62
N ASN A 158 -25.80 -12.24 3.66
CA ASN A 158 -27.23 -12.48 3.52
C ASN A 158 -28.09 -11.57 4.40
N LYS A 159 -27.49 -10.78 5.30
CA LYS A 159 -28.24 -9.93 6.23
C LYS A 159 -28.18 -8.47 5.80
N SER A 160 -29.34 -7.88 5.56
CA SER A 160 -29.47 -6.43 5.38
C SER A 160 -29.20 -5.75 6.73
N VAL A 161 -28.34 -4.74 6.74
CA VAL A 161 -28.01 -3.96 7.94
C VAL A 161 -28.43 -2.51 7.71
N LYS A 162 -29.44 -2.06 8.43
CA LYS A 162 -29.97 -0.68 8.38
C LYS A 162 -29.68 0.09 9.65
N ALA A 163 -29.57 -0.60 10.79
CA ALA A 163 -29.26 -0.05 12.11
C ALA A 163 -28.13 -0.85 12.75
N VAL A 164 -27.47 -0.26 13.79
CA VAL A 164 -26.38 -0.96 14.49
C VAL A 164 -26.88 -2.24 15.17
N ALA A 165 -28.14 -2.26 15.63
CA ALA A 165 -28.74 -3.45 16.24
C ALA A 165 -28.76 -4.67 15.29
N ASP A 166 -28.82 -4.45 13.99
CA ASP A 166 -28.78 -5.53 13.00
C ASP A 166 -27.44 -6.27 12.98
N LEU A 167 -26.35 -5.64 13.45
CA LEU A 167 -25.03 -6.23 13.53
C LEU A 167 -24.84 -7.21 14.69
N ALA A 168 -25.77 -7.23 15.67
CA ALA A 168 -25.62 -8.01 16.89
C ALA A 168 -25.30 -9.48 16.59
N GLN A 169 -24.22 -9.98 17.22
CA GLN A 169 -23.70 -11.34 17.14
C GLN A 169 -23.27 -11.81 15.74
N MET A 170 -23.20 -10.92 14.73
CA MET A 170 -22.63 -11.27 13.43
C MET A 170 -21.14 -11.52 13.56
N LYS A 171 -20.64 -12.57 12.95
CA LYS A 171 -19.20 -12.79 12.78
C LYS A 171 -18.69 -11.83 11.71
N LEU A 172 -18.03 -10.76 12.15
CA LEU A 172 -17.49 -9.74 11.27
C LEU A 172 -15.99 -9.93 11.09
N ARG A 173 -15.56 -10.16 9.85
CA ARG A 173 -14.15 -10.16 9.54
C ARG A 173 -13.56 -8.76 9.70
N VAL A 174 -12.45 -8.69 10.40
CA VAL A 174 -11.62 -7.50 10.51
C VAL A 174 -10.16 -7.83 10.16
N PRO A 175 -9.33 -6.84 9.76
CA PRO A 175 -7.90 -7.05 9.62
C PRO A 175 -7.26 -7.33 11.00
N ASN A 176 -6.01 -7.85 11.00
CA ASN A 176 -5.26 -8.09 12.25
C ASN A 176 -4.78 -6.76 12.86
N ASN A 177 -5.71 -6.06 13.49
CA ASN A 177 -5.45 -4.76 14.13
C ASN A 177 -6.42 -4.54 15.28
N GLN A 178 -5.91 -4.03 16.42
CA GLN A 178 -6.71 -3.86 17.64
C GLN A 178 -7.85 -2.85 17.46
N THR A 179 -7.62 -1.73 16.78
CA THR A 179 -8.65 -0.72 16.56
C THR A 179 -9.86 -1.29 15.81
N TYR A 180 -9.62 -2.11 14.80
CA TYR A 180 -10.71 -2.74 14.03
C TYR A 180 -11.46 -3.81 14.84
N ASN A 181 -10.75 -4.54 15.72
CA ASN A 181 -11.39 -5.44 16.68
C ASN A 181 -12.31 -4.66 17.64
N ASP A 182 -11.86 -3.50 18.11
CA ASP A 182 -12.63 -2.68 19.05
C ASP A 182 -13.84 -2.02 18.37
N ILE A 183 -13.70 -1.58 17.11
CA ILE A 183 -14.81 -1.09 16.28
C ILE A 183 -15.88 -2.20 16.14
N ALA A 184 -15.48 -3.39 15.74
CA ALA A 184 -16.40 -4.52 15.60
C ALA A 184 -17.14 -4.84 16.91
N LYS A 185 -16.42 -4.89 18.02
CA LYS A 185 -17.02 -5.10 19.37
C LYS A 185 -17.98 -3.98 19.77
N ALA A 186 -17.63 -2.71 19.50
CA ALA A 186 -18.49 -1.57 19.82
C ALA A 186 -19.82 -1.62 19.06
N TRP A 187 -19.84 -2.23 17.86
CA TRP A 187 -21.07 -2.49 17.11
C TRP A 187 -21.79 -3.78 17.53
N GLY A 188 -21.28 -4.52 18.53
CA GLY A 188 -21.89 -5.75 19.03
C GLY A 188 -21.66 -6.98 18.17
N THR A 189 -20.67 -6.94 17.25
CA THR A 189 -20.29 -8.08 16.42
C THR A 189 -19.26 -8.97 17.12
N ILE A 190 -19.10 -10.19 16.60
CA ILE A 190 -18.01 -11.10 16.95
C ILE A 190 -16.88 -10.84 15.96
N ALA A 191 -15.83 -10.13 16.40
CA ALA A 191 -14.67 -9.85 15.57
C ALA A 191 -13.91 -11.14 15.23
N THR A 192 -13.67 -11.38 13.95
CA THR A 192 -12.94 -12.55 13.44
C THR A 192 -11.80 -12.05 12.56
N THR A 193 -10.56 -12.22 13.02
CA THR A 193 -9.39 -11.78 12.26
C THR A 193 -9.08 -12.76 11.14
N VAL A 194 -9.10 -12.26 9.90
CA VAL A 194 -8.73 -13.03 8.69
C VAL A 194 -7.84 -12.17 7.80
N PRO A 195 -6.70 -12.69 7.31
CA PRO A 195 -5.84 -11.99 6.35
C PRO A 195 -6.59 -11.61 5.06
N TRP A 196 -6.19 -10.51 4.43
CA TRP A 196 -6.88 -10.00 3.24
C TRP A 196 -7.04 -11.03 2.10
N PRO A 197 -6.01 -11.81 1.72
CA PRO A 197 -6.15 -12.79 0.63
C PRO A 197 -7.19 -13.90 0.90
N GLU A 198 -7.55 -14.12 2.16
CA GLU A 198 -8.46 -15.20 2.58
C GLU A 198 -9.91 -14.75 2.73
N THR A 199 -10.18 -13.44 2.60
CA THR A 199 -11.50 -12.86 2.90
C THR A 199 -12.62 -13.37 2.01
N TYR A 200 -12.36 -13.53 0.70
CA TYR A 200 -13.34 -14.08 -0.23
C TYR A 200 -13.77 -15.49 0.19
N LEU A 201 -12.80 -16.34 0.50
CA LEU A 201 -13.06 -17.73 0.90
C LEU A 201 -13.80 -17.78 2.24
N ALA A 202 -13.38 -16.98 3.22
CA ALA A 202 -14.04 -16.90 4.52
C ALA A 202 -15.52 -16.48 4.41
N LEU A 203 -15.82 -15.50 3.55
CA LEU A 203 -17.19 -15.10 3.23
C LEU A 203 -17.93 -16.22 2.52
N SER A 204 -17.38 -16.80 1.45
CA SER A 204 -18.08 -17.81 0.65
C SER A 204 -18.45 -19.05 1.46
N GLN A 205 -17.57 -19.50 2.34
CA GLN A 205 -17.76 -20.66 3.21
C GLN A 205 -18.60 -20.35 4.47
N GLY A 206 -18.89 -19.08 4.78
CA GLY A 206 -19.63 -18.69 5.97
C GLY A 206 -18.85 -18.80 7.28
N VAL A 207 -17.53 -18.79 7.20
CA VAL A 207 -16.65 -18.61 8.38
C VAL A 207 -16.97 -17.27 9.04
N VAL A 208 -17.27 -16.26 8.21
CA VAL A 208 -17.76 -14.95 8.63
C VAL A 208 -19.06 -14.59 7.92
N ASP A 209 -19.90 -13.78 8.57
CA ASP A 209 -21.19 -13.31 8.05
C ASP A 209 -21.02 -12.00 7.24
N GLY A 210 -19.96 -11.28 7.49
CA GLY A 210 -19.62 -10.04 6.81
C GLY A 210 -18.15 -9.68 6.95
N ILE A 211 -17.74 -8.66 6.21
CA ILE A 211 -16.38 -8.10 6.25
C ILE A 211 -16.45 -6.60 6.46
N GLU A 212 -15.51 -6.08 7.23
CA GLU A 212 -15.17 -4.68 7.32
C GLU A 212 -14.06 -4.41 6.28
N THR A 213 -14.29 -3.42 5.38
CA THR A 213 -13.46 -3.20 4.19
C THR A 213 -13.77 -1.85 3.52
N ALA A 214 -13.01 -1.49 2.47
CA ALA A 214 -13.40 -0.43 1.55
C ALA A 214 -14.04 -1.01 0.26
N PRO A 215 -14.94 -0.26 -0.38
CA PRO A 215 -15.69 -0.77 -1.54
C PRO A 215 -14.78 -1.07 -2.74
N GLY A 216 -13.81 -0.21 -3.06
CA GLY A 216 -12.91 -0.43 -4.21
C GLY A 216 -12.18 -1.76 -4.15
N PRO A 217 -11.31 -2.02 -3.14
CA PRO A 217 -10.65 -3.30 -2.97
C PRO A 217 -11.62 -4.50 -2.91
N SER A 218 -12.79 -4.32 -2.30
CA SER A 218 -13.81 -5.37 -2.25
C SER A 218 -14.39 -5.70 -3.63
N PHE A 219 -14.56 -4.70 -4.48
CA PHE A 219 -15.00 -4.91 -5.85
C PHE A 219 -13.95 -5.69 -6.65
N ASP A 220 -12.69 -5.28 -6.54
CA ASP A 220 -11.55 -5.91 -7.23
C ASP A 220 -11.35 -7.37 -6.78
N GLN A 221 -11.63 -7.69 -5.50
CA GLN A 221 -11.65 -9.06 -4.94
C GLN A 221 -12.95 -9.82 -5.23
N LYS A 222 -13.87 -9.24 -5.99
CA LYS A 222 -15.17 -9.85 -6.38
C LYS A 222 -16.05 -10.27 -5.21
N HIS A 223 -15.95 -9.58 -4.05
CA HIS A 223 -16.80 -9.91 -2.91
C HIS A 223 -18.29 -9.79 -3.22
N PHE A 224 -18.70 -9.07 -4.28
CA PHE A 224 -20.08 -9.02 -4.75
C PHE A 224 -20.66 -10.38 -5.14
N GLU A 225 -19.82 -11.37 -5.47
CA GLU A 225 -20.29 -12.73 -5.79
C GLU A 225 -20.78 -13.48 -4.54
N VAL A 226 -20.26 -13.12 -3.36
CA VAL A 226 -20.49 -13.84 -2.10
C VAL A 226 -21.14 -12.98 -1.01
N ALA A 227 -21.31 -11.66 -1.23
CA ALA A 227 -21.96 -10.72 -0.31
C ALA A 227 -23.05 -9.93 -1.03
N LYS A 228 -24.27 -10.00 -0.51
CA LYS A 228 -25.47 -9.39 -1.13
C LYS A 228 -25.67 -7.93 -0.76
N TYR A 229 -25.06 -7.47 0.31
CA TYR A 229 -25.28 -6.11 0.84
C TYR A 229 -23.94 -5.40 1.05
N LEU A 230 -23.90 -4.12 0.68
CA LEU A 230 -22.83 -3.18 0.98
C LEU A 230 -23.42 -2.04 1.79
N ILE A 231 -22.91 -1.82 2.99
CA ILE A 231 -23.43 -0.85 3.96
C ILE A 231 -22.44 0.30 4.09
N ARG A 232 -22.81 1.50 3.64
CA ARG A 232 -21.97 2.69 3.60
C ARG A 232 -21.86 3.37 4.95
N THR A 233 -21.15 2.75 5.88
CA THR A 233 -20.87 3.35 7.18
C THR A 233 -19.86 4.48 7.10
N ASP A 234 -18.95 4.43 6.12
CA ASP A 234 -17.88 5.42 5.85
C ASP A 234 -17.16 5.86 7.15
N HIS A 235 -16.85 4.89 8.01
CA HIS A 235 -16.41 5.10 9.39
C HIS A 235 -14.92 5.37 9.55
N LEU A 236 -14.12 5.04 8.52
CA LEU A 236 -12.68 5.25 8.47
C LEU A 236 -12.23 5.56 7.04
N ILE A 237 -11.20 6.38 6.91
CA ILE A 237 -10.41 6.49 5.69
C ILE A 237 -9.08 5.78 5.95
N TYR A 238 -8.71 4.83 5.10
CA TYR A 238 -7.44 4.14 5.23
C TYR A 238 -6.54 4.37 4.03
N PHE A 239 -5.27 4.08 4.20
CA PHE A 239 -4.22 4.40 3.24
C PHE A 239 -3.36 3.18 2.94
N HIS A 240 -2.74 3.19 1.76
CA HIS A 240 -1.56 2.40 1.48
C HIS A 240 -0.33 3.31 1.44
N LEU A 241 0.79 2.77 1.86
CA LEU A 241 2.08 3.44 1.78
C LEU A 241 2.96 2.67 0.80
N TRP A 242 3.60 3.39 -0.07
CA TRP A 242 4.72 2.88 -0.85
C TRP A 242 5.98 3.06 -0.03
N VAL A 243 6.53 1.96 0.45
CA VAL A 243 7.71 1.96 1.31
C VAL A 243 8.85 1.19 0.65
N VAL A 244 10.07 1.67 0.89
CA VAL A 244 11.30 1.08 0.37
C VAL A 244 12.18 0.67 1.53
N SER A 245 12.78 -0.52 1.46
CA SER A 245 13.69 -1.02 2.48
C SER A 245 14.89 -0.10 2.66
N GLU A 246 15.17 0.35 3.89
CA GLU A 246 16.38 1.11 4.21
C GLU A 246 17.66 0.31 3.92
N LYS A 247 17.65 -1.00 4.15
CA LYS A 247 18.78 -1.86 3.81
C LYS A 247 19.05 -1.91 2.31
N SER A 248 18.00 -2.01 1.49
CA SER A 248 18.13 -1.97 0.04
C SER A 248 18.63 -0.60 -0.42
N LEU A 249 18.07 0.49 0.12
CA LEU A 249 18.53 1.85 -0.19
C LEU A 249 20.01 2.07 0.15
N GLN A 250 20.50 1.53 1.27
CA GLN A 250 21.90 1.63 1.66
C GLN A 250 22.83 0.81 0.76
N ALA A 251 22.36 -0.33 0.26
CA ALA A 251 23.14 -1.21 -0.60
C ALA A 251 23.22 -0.75 -2.06
N TRP A 252 22.26 0.06 -2.52
CA TRP A 252 22.18 0.47 -3.92
C TRP A 252 23.06 1.67 -4.25
N PRO A 253 23.58 1.77 -5.49
CA PRO A 253 24.16 3.00 -6.02
C PRO A 253 23.17 4.18 -5.94
N GLU A 254 23.69 5.39 -5.80
CA GLU A 254 22.88 6.61 -5.66
C GLU A 254 21.87 6.80 -6.81
N ALA A 255 22.28 6.54 -8.05
CA ALA A 255 21.41 6.65 -9.21
C ALA A 255 20.19 5.70 -9.12
N VAL A 256 20.41 4.45 -8.63
CA VAL A 256 19.32 3.47 -8.43
C VAL A 256 18.40 3.91 -7.29
N ARG A 257 18.96 4.37 -6.16
CA ARG A 257 18.16 4.90 -5.03
C ARG A 257 17.23 6.03 -5.48
N THR A 258 17.80 6.99 -6.20
CA THR A 258 17.07 8.16 -6.71
C THR A 258 15.96 7.73 -7.67
N ALA A 259 16.27 6.83 -8.61
CA ALA A 259 15.30 6.31 -9.57
C ALA A 259 14.14 5.58 -8.89
N VAL A 260 14.43 4.68 -7.93
CA VAL A 260 13.41 3.90 -7.20
C VAL A 260 12.52 4.82 -6.36
N MET A 261 13.10 5.75 -5.60
CA MET A 261 12.32 6.67 -4.77
C MET A 261 11.43 7.59 -5.60
N ALA A 262 11.93 8.12 -6.72
CA ALA A 262 11.14 8.95 -7.62
C ALA A 262 9.99 8.16 -8.24
N ALA A 263 10.27 6.98 -8.79
CA ALA A 263 9.25 6.12 -9.39
C ALA A 263 8.19 5.66 -8.38
N ALA A 264 8.58 5.34 -7.14
CA ALA A 264 7.64 4.94 -6.08
C ALA A 264 6.75 6.12 -5.64
N SER A 265 7.27 7.34 -5.60
CA SER A 265 6.47 8.54 -5.32
C SER A 265 5.47 8.84 -6.44
N GLU A 266 5.90 8.71 -7.71
CA GLU A 266 5.01 8.84 -8.87
C GLU A 266 3.91 7.76 -8.84
N ALA A 267 4.26 6.52 -8.52
CA ALA A 267 3.32 5.40 -8.41
C ALA A 267 2.31 5.60 -7.27
N ALA A 268 2.73 6.09 -6.11
CA ALA A 268 1.84 6.42 -5.00
C ALA A 268 0.81 7.51 -5.40
N THR A 269 1.27 8.53 -6.13
CA THR A 269 0.41 9.59 -6.66
C THR A 269 -0.60 9.05 -7.68
N LEU A 270 -0.16 8.18 -8.58
CA LEU A 270 -1.05 7.52 -9.54
C LEU A 270 -2.09 6.64 -8.83
N ASN A 271 -1.66 5.84 -7.85
CA ASN A 271 -2.56 5.00 -7.05
C ASN A 271 -3.63 5.85 -6.32
N ARG A 272 -3.23 6.97 -5.70
CA ARG A 272 -4.14 7.93 -5.08
C ARG A 272 -5.23 8.38 -6.06
N LYS A 273 -4.83 8.79 -7.26
CA LYS A 273 -5.75 9.24 -8.32
C LYS A 273 -6.71 8.12 -8.75
N LEU A 274 -6.17 6.97 -9.12
CA LEU A 274 -6.97 5.85 -9.64
C LEU A 274 -7.99 5.34 -8.62
N ARG A 275 -7.60 5.23 -7.34
CA ARG A 275 -8.52 4.77 -6.30
C ARG A 275 -9.63 5.77 -6.01
N LEU A 276 -9.34 7.07 -6.01
CA LEU A 276 -10.36 8.12 -5.89
C LEU A 276 -11.33 8.12 -7.08
N GLU A 277 -10.85 7.90 -8.29
CA GLU A 277 -11.68 7.77 -9.48
C GLU A 277 -12.58 6.53 -9.39
N GLN A 278 -12.05 5.40 -8.98
CA GLN A 278 -12.81 4.15 -8.79
C GLN A 278 -13.92 4.34 -7.73
N GLU A 279 -13.61 4.98 -6.59
CA GLU A 279 -14.58 5.13 -5.50
C GLU A 279 -15.82 5.94 -5.91
N ARG A 280 -15.69 6.87 -6.86
CA ARG A 280 -16.83 7.67 -7.35
C ARG A 280 -17.91 6.83 -8.03
N GLY A 281 -17.53 5.74 -8.69
CA GLY A 281 -18.45 4.88 -9.43
C GLY A 281 -18.69 3.51 -8.83
N VAL A 282 -17.90 3.09 -7.86
CA VAL A 282 -17.89 1.69 -7.38
C VAL A 282 -19.23 1.22 -6.80
N TYR A 283 -19.99 2.11 -6.15
CA TYR A 283 -21.29 1.75 -5.59
C TYR A 283 -22.32 1.41 -6.67
N GLU A 284 -22.26 2.12 -7.78
CA GLU A 284 -23.08 1.81 -8.96
C GLU A 284 -22.68 0.48 -9.57
N GLU A 285 -21.36 0.22 -9.67
CA GLU A 285 -20.86 -1.05 -10.18
C GLU A 285 -21.28 -2.24 -9.29
N PHE A 286 -21.26 -2.09 -7.96
CA PHE A 286 -21.83 -3.10 -7.05
C PHE A 286 -23.31 -3.35 -7.33
N SER A 287 -24.11 -2.29 -7.53
CA SER A 287 -25.53 -2.41 -7.85
C SER A 287 -25.77 -3.14 -9.16
N LYS A 288 -24.96 -2.87 -10.20
CA LYS A 288 -25.01 -3.59 -11.49
C LYS A 288 -24.68 -5.08 -11.34
N LYS A 289 -23.86 -5.44 -10.33
CA LYS A 289 -23.55 -6.85 -9.98
C LYS A 289 -24.58 -7.50 -9.08
N GLY A 290 -25.67 -6.81 -8.73
CA GLY A 290 -26.75 -7.33 -7.90
C GLY A 290 -26.53 -7.14 -6.40
N THR A 291 -25.51 -6.42 -5.96
CA THR A 291 -25.33 -6.08 -4.55
C THR A 291 -26.24 -4.92 -4.17
N THR A 292 -27.00 -5.05 -3.11
CA THR A 292 -27.83 -3.96 -2.57
C THR A 292 -26.95 -3.00 -1.76
N VAL A 293 -26.84 -1.75 -2.22
CA VAL A 293 -26.12 -0.69 -1.49
C VAL A 293 -27.07 -0.03 -0.49
N ILE A 294 -26.68 -0.03 0.78
CA ILE A 294 -27.46 0.55 1.88
C ILE A 294 -26.69 1.75 2.45
N VAL A 295 -27.37 2.88 2.59
CA VAL A 295 -26.87 4.07 3.29
C VAL A 295 -27.60 4.12 4.64
N PRO A 296 -26.97 3.69 5.75
CA PRO A 296 -27.62 3.70 7.06
C PRO A 296 -27.58 5.10 7.68
N ASP A 297 -28.25 5.27 8.80
CA ASP A 297 -28.02 6.45 9.66
C ASP A 297 -26.61 6.38 10.26
N ARG A 298 -25.67 7.12 9.66
CA ARG A 298 -24.28 7.16 10.10
C ARG A 298 -24.11 7.70 11.51
N ALA A 299 -25.01 8.55 11.97
CA ALA A 299 -24.93 9.12 13.31
C ALA A 299 -25.13 8.03 14.38
N GLU A 300 -26.00 7.05 14.14
CA GLU A 300 -26.16 5.89 15.01
C GLU A 300 -24.87 5.06 15.10
N PHE A 301 -24.23 4.78 13.94
CA PHE A 301 -22.97 4.05 13.90
C PHE A 301 -21.83 4.81 14.58
N ALA A 302 -21.74 6.12 14.36
CA ALA A 302 -20.74 6.98 14.97
C ALA A 302 -20.91 7.07 16.50
N ALA A 303 -22.14 7.15 17.00
CA ALA A 303 -22.44 7.21 18.42
C ALA A 303 -21.90 6.00 19.18
N ARG A 304 -21.95 4.79 18.59
CA ARG A 304 -21.36 3.58 19.17
C ARG A 304 -19.84 3.60 19.24
N LEU A 305 -19.20 4.34 18.36
CA LEU A 305 -17.72 4.46 18.29
C LEU A 305 -17.18 5.64 19.11
N LYS A 306 -18.04 6.45 19.72
CA LYS A 306 -17.62 7.62 20.49
C LYS A 306 -16.65 7.26 21.62
N LEU A 307 -16.89 6.15 22.33
CA LEU A 307 -15.99 5.69 23.39
C LEU A 307 -14.58 5.37 22.86
N LEU A 308 -14.47 4.86 21.62
CA LEU A 308 -13.15 4.59 21.01
C LEU A 308 -12.43 5.90 20.66
N GLN A 309 -13.17 6.93 20.23
CA GLN A 309 -12.62 8.26 19.98
C GLN A 309 -12.12 8.92 21.29
N ASP A 310 -12.82 8.67 22.40
CA ASP A 310 -12.52 9.22 23.72
C ASP A 310 -11.41 8.41 24.45
N SER A 311 -11.20 7.14 24.07
CA SER A 311 -10.20 6.23 24.67
C SER A 311 -8.85 6.23 23.95
N VAL A 312 -8.61 7.20 23.06
CA VAL A 312 -7.29 7.37 22.43
C VAL A 312 -6.24 7.59 23.50
N LYS A 313 -5.12 6.88 23.39
CA LYS A 313 -4.03 6.96 24.37
C LYS A 313 -3.62 8.42 24.61
N PRO A 314 -3.40 8.81 25.88
CA PRO A 314 -3.09 10.21 26.23
C PRO A 314 -1.96 10.83 25.40
N GLU A 315 -0.93 10.05 25.11
CA GLU A 315 0.22 10.49 24.29
C GLU A 315 -0.12 10.79 22.84
N LEU A 316 -1.24 10.25 22.31
CA LEU A 316 -1.71 10.49 20.93
C LEU A 316 -2.78 11.61 20.84
N LEU A 317 -3.34 12.04 21.95
CA LEU A 317 -4.38 13.08 21.96
C LEU A 317 -3.93 14.41 21.31
N PRO A 318 -2.73 14.94 21.57
CA PRO A 318 -2.27 16.15 20.90
C PRO A 318 -2.18 15.99 19.39
N LEU A 319 -1.77 14.81 18.92
CA LEU A 319 -1.67 14.50 17.50
C LEU A 319 -3.08 14.41 16.86
N LEU A 320 -4.03 13.74 17.51
CA LEU A 320 -5.42 13.68 17.07
C LEU A 320 -6.07 15.06 16.98
N GLN A 321 -5.80 15.93 17.96
CA GLN A 321 -6.29 17.32 17.92
C GLN A 321 -5.72 18.09 16.74
N ARG A 322 -4.43 17.95 16.43
CA ARG A 322 -3.82 18.56 15.24
C ARG A 322 -4.40 18.02 13.94
N ILE A 323 -4.68 16.70 13.86
CA ILE A 323 -5.34 16.09 12.71
C ILE A 323 -6.73 16.73 12.53
N ARG A 324 -7.54 16.78 13.57
CA ARG A 324 -8.89 17.38 13.51
C ARG A 324 -8.89 18.87 13.14
N ALA A 325 -7.89 19.60 13.58
CA ALA A 325 -7.76 21.04 13.27
C ALA A 325 -7.33 21.32 11.82
N ALA A 326 -6.86 20.33 11.08
CA ALA A 326 -6.48 20.43 9.67
C ALA A 326 -7.68 20.24 8.71
N ALA A 327 -8.89 19.99 9.22
CA ALA A 327 -10.10 19.73 8.44
C ALA A 327 -10.52 20.90 7.52
#